data_4d2721db296e7fbf97732669a92289d4
#
_entry.id   4d2721db296e7fbf97732669a92289d4
#
_cell.length_a   1.000
_cell.length_b   1.000
_cell.length_c   1.000
_cell.angle_alpha   90.00
_cell.angle_beta   90.00
_cell.angle_gamma   90.00
#
_symmetry.space_group_name_H-M   'P 1'
#
loop_
_entity.id
_entity.type
_entity.pdbx_description
1 polymer ?
#
loop_
_entity_poly.entity_id
_entity_poly.type
_entity_poly.pdbx_seq_one_letter_code
_entity_poly.pdbx_strand_id
1 'polypeptide(L)'
;MSRIVCVGETFVDLLGEPELADIGASEFFQRAAGGAVSNVAIGVARLGGDVAFAGAVGRDPFGKFLVRTLAHENVGVDGVRTVDTATSLIFVARGRDGARDFYPVGCPGADVRLSPDDLDVAELRKAKCIHFGGVTLADQPGRSACLAAAEIGREHGLVTFDPNPRPAIFAGVAQMRAVLVEACEAAHLVKCSAEDLDALGIAGHDPATLLRGRVRAAVVTLGSSGCRWATVDGGAGEVRAPRVDVVDTTGAGDAFMAALIWRLCEHHKCDIGGEPIAEAAVWATAAGALACTRVGAIDGLPRADEVEAMTGAASGR
;
A
#
# COMPACT_ATOMS: atom_id res chain seq x y z
N MET A 1 1.60 23.50 2.80
CA MET A 1 0.76 22.57 2.00
C MET A 1 0.33 21.45 2.91
N SER A 2 -0.88 20.93 2.75
CA SER A 2 -1.33 19.81 3.60
C SER A 2 -0.72 18.52 3.07
N ARG A 3 -0.03 17.78 3.93
CA ARG A 3 0.75 16.57 3.62
C ARG A 3 -0.12 15.31 3.52
N ILE A 4 0.32 14.31 2.78
CA ILE A 4 -0.20 12.94 2.87
C ILE A 4 0.58 12.24 3.99
N VAL A 5 -0.11 11.50 4.86
CA VAL A 5 0.54 10.72 5.92
C VAL A 5 0.20 9.24 5.73
N CYS A 6 1.23 8.41 5.61
CA CYS A 6 1.11 6.96 5.53
C CYS A 6 1.44 6.35 6.89
N VAL A 7 0.49 5.62 7.50
CA VAL A 7 0.61 5.04 8.84
C VAL A 7 0.60 3.52 8.74
N GLY A 8 1.72 2.86 9.08
CA GLY A 8 1.76 1.40 8.95
C GLY A 8 3.14 0.79 8.97
N GLU A 9 3.28 -0.32 8.23
CA GLU A 9 4.47 -1.16 8.26
C GLU A 9 5.56 -0.70 7.29
N THR A 10 6.79 -0.96 7.74
CA THR A 10 7.99 -1.08 6.93
C THR A 10 8.84 -2.22 7.48
N PHE A 11 9.39 -3.06 6.62
CA PHE A 11 10.19 -4.21 6.97
C PHE A 11 11.26 -4.50 5.91
N VAL A 12 12.08 -5.51 6.12
CA VAL A 12 13.13 -5.88 5.17
C VAL A 12 12.72 -7.13 4.43
N ASP A 13 12.72 -7.05 3.10
CA ASP A 13 12.66 -8.21 2.22
C ASP A 13 14.06 -8.74 1.97
N LEU A 14 14.22 -10.05 2.09
CA LEU A 14 15.42 -10.80 1.75
C LEU A 14 15.08 -11.65 0.51
N LEU A 15 15.42 -11.11 -0.65
CA LEU A 15 15.13 -11.72 -1.94
C LEU A 15 16.15 -12.80 -2.23
N GLY A 16 15.70 -14.05 -2.32
CA GLY A 16 16.52 -15.19 -2.72
C GLY A 16 16.98 -15.09 -4.18
N GLU A 17 17.88 -15.98 -4.55
CA GLU A 17 18.40 -16.07 -5.93
C GLU A 17 17.25 -16.22 -6.93
N PRO A 18 17.35 -15.57 -8.10
CA PRO A 18 16.34 -15.70 -9.13
C PRO A 18 16.12 -17.16 -9.55
N GLU A 19 14.87 -17.48 -9.89
CA GLU A 19 14.45 -18.79 -10.40
C GLU A 19 14.51 -19.96 -9.38
N LEU A 20 14.90 -19.72 -8.12
CA LEU A 20 14.82 -20.72 -7.06
C LEU A 20 13.50 -20.53 -6.28
N ALA A 21 12.58 -21.48 -6.42
CA ALA A 21 11.30 -21.44 -5.72
C ALA A 21 11.42 -21.82 -4.23
N ASP A 22 12.51 -22.51 -3.85
CA ASP A 22 12.77 -22.93 -2.47
C ASP A 22 13.74 -21.96 -1.79
N ILE A 23 13.27 -21.31 -0.73
CA ILE A 23 14.07 -20.41 0.11
C ILE A 23 15.30 -21.13 0.67
N GLY A 24 15.16 -22.41 1.06
CA GLY A 24 16.23 -23.22 1.62
C GLY A 24 17.34 -23.57 0.61
N ALA A 25 17.07 -23.42 -0.69
CA ALA A 25 18.07 -23.64 -1.74
C ALA A 25 18.90 -22.39 -2.06
N SER A 26 18.48 -21.21 -1.61
CA SER A 26 19.22 -19.96 -1.84
C SER A 26 20.42 -19.84 -0.91
N GLU A 27 21.61 -19.67 -1.48
CA GLU A 27 22.85 -19.41 -0.74
C GLU A 27 23.03 -17.93 -0.42
N PHE A 28 22.45 -17.05 -1.25
CA PHE A 28 22.56 -15.60 -1.13
C PHE A 28 21.18 -14.91 -1.12
N PHE A 29 21.09 -13.85 -0.35
CA PHE A 29 19.88 -13.02 -0.28
C PHE A 29 20.21 -11.55 -0.51
N GLN A 30 19.50 -10.93 -1.43
CA GLN A 30 19.57 -9.49 -1.63
C GLN A 30 18.60 -8.80 -0.69
N ARG A 31 19.11 -7.87 0.14
CA ARG A 31 18.29 -7.05 1.01
C ARG A 31 17.58 -5.95 0.21
N ALA A 32 16.27 -5.82 0.40
CA ALA A 32 15.45 -4.72 -0.08
C ALA A 32 14.61 -4.14 1.06
N ALA A 33 14.17 -2.89 0.94
CA ALA A 33 13.14 -2.37 1.82
C ALA A 33 11.77 -2.80 1.27
N GLY A 34 10.85 -3.12 2.18
CA GLY A 34 9.51 -3.59 1.90
C GLY A 34 8.50 -3.01 2.90
N GLY A 35 7.25 -3.44 2.77
CA GLY A 35 6.09 -2.92 3.48
C GLY A 35 5.19 -2.14 2.55
N ALA A 36 3.93 -2.57 2.41
CA ALA A 36 3.01 -1.96 1.46
C ALA A 36 2.82 -0.46 1.75
N VAL A 37 2.64 -0.09 3.02
CA VAL A 37 2.42 1.31 3.40
C VAL A 37 3.66 2.18 3.15
N SER A 38 4.86 1.67 3.43
CA SER A 38 6.10 2.39 3.12
C SER A 38 6.33 2.50 1.61
N ASN A 39 5.98 1.48 0.82
CA ASN A 39 6.04 1.52 -0.63
C ASN A 39 5.07 2.56 -1.20
N VAL A 40 3.84 2.66 -0.67
CA VAL A 40 2.89 3.72 -1.05
C VAL A 40 3.45 5.10 -0.74
N ALA A 41 4.06 5.30 0.43
CA ALA A 41 4.69 6.57 0.79
C ALA A 41 5.81 6.97 -0.21
N ILE A 42 6.69 6.02 -0.55
CA ILE A 42 7.76 6.23 -1.54
C ILE A 42 7.16 6.52 -2.92
N GLY A 43 6.11 5.78 -3.32
CA GLY A 43 5.43 6.01 -4.59
C GLY A 43 4.85 7.42 -4.68
N VAL A 44 4.17 7.90 -3.63
CA VAL A 44 3.66 9.29 -3.55
C VAL A 44 4.79 10.31 -3.67
N ALA A 45 5.91 10.10 -2.97
CA ALA A 45 7.08 10.99 -3.05
C ALA A 45 7.67 11.05 -4.47
N ARG A 46 7.81 9.90 -5.14
CA ARG A 46 8.31 9.81 -6.54
C ARG A 46 7.40 10.48 -7.55
N LEU A 47 6.10 10.53 -7.26
CA LEU A 47 5.12 11.28 -8.05
C LEU A 47 5.12 12.78 -7.74
N GLY A 48 5.98 13.23 -6.80
CA GLY A 48 6.11 14.65 -6.43
C GLY A 48 5.19 15.11 -5.31
N GLY A 49 4.53 14.18 -4.60
CA GLY A 49 3.69 14.50 -3.45
C GLY A 49 4.49 14.80 -2.17
N ASP A 50 3.97 15.70 -1.32
CA ASP A 50 4.48 15.92 0.04
C ASP A 50 3.90 14.82 0.95
N VAL A 51 4.76 13.92 1.44
CA VAL A 51 4.38 12.74 2.19
C VAL A 51 5.26 12.49 3.40
N ALA A 52 4.66 12.00 4.49
CA ALA A 52 5.34 11.49 5.66
C ALA A 52 4.92 10.04 5.95
N PHE A 53 5.81 9.32 6.60
CA PHE A 53 5.57 7.97 7.08
C PHE A 53 5.60 7.94 8.60
N ALA A 54 4.58 7.32 9.21
CA ALA A 54 4.52 7.01 10.64
C ALA A 54 4.44 5.50 10.82
N GLY A 55 5.39 4.95 11.56
CA GLY A 55 5.51 3.52 11.79
C GLY A 55 6.58 3.22 12.83
N ALA A 56 6.89 1.94 13.04
CA ALA A 56 7.95 1.55 13.97
C ALA A 56 8.98 0.64 13.31
N VAL A 57 10.24 0.82 13.70
CA VAL A 57 11.40 0.02 13.28
C VAL A 57 12.21 -0.42 14.47
N GLY A 58 12.94 -1.52 14.34
CA GLY A 58 13.81 -2.02 15.38
C GLY A 58 15.04 -1.12 15.65
N ARG A 59 15.56 -1.17 16.87
CA ARG A 59 16.84 -0.57 17.26
C ARG A 59 18.01 -1.42 16.76
N ASP A 60 18.01 -1.71 15.45
CA ASP A 60 18.96 -2.61 14.80
C ASP A 60 19.46 -2.02 13.47
N PRO A 61 20.42 -2.67 12.79
CA PRO A 61 20.92 -2.20 11.50
C PRO A 61 19.87 -2.16 10.39
N PHE A 62 18.84 -3.01 10.45
CA PHE A 62 17.76 -3.08 9.47
C PHE A 62 16.78 -1.91 9.66
N GLY A 63 16.42 -1.58 10.90
CA GLY A 63 15.60 -0.39 11.17
C GLY A 63 16.29 0.90 10.69
N LYS A 64 17.61 1.03 10.93
CA LYS A 64 18.40 2.16 10.40
C LYS A 64 18.39 2.20 8.87
N PHE A 65 18.45 1.05 8.23
CA PHE A 65 18.39 0.96 6.78
C PHE A 65 17.03 1.45 6.25
N LEU A 66 15.92 1.01 6.83
CA LEU A 66 14.58 1.40 6.41
C LEU A 66 14.35 2.91 6.53
N VAL A 67 14.73 3.50 7.67
CA VAL A 67 14.63 4.97 7.88
C VAL A 67 15.45 5.74 6.84
N ARG A 68 16.69 5.28 6.55
CA ARG A 68 17.52 5.91 5.53
C ARG A 68 16.94 5.78 4.13
N THR A 69 16.33 4.64 3.80
CA THR A 69 15.66 4.43 2.50
C THR A 69 14.50 5.40 2.34
N LEU A 70 13.61 5.50 3.32
CA LEU A 70 12.50 6.45 3.32
C LEU A 70 12.99 7.90 3.15
N ALA A 71 13.97 8.31 3.94
CA ALA A 71 14.53 9.67 3.86
C ALA A 71 15.20 9.95 2.50
N HIS A 72 15.90 8.96 1.93
CA HIS A 72 16.52 9.09 0.60
C HIS A 72 15.49 9.27 -0.52
N GLU A 73 14.32 8.66 -0.37
CA GLU A 73 13.19 8.79 -1.29
C GLU A 73 12.31 10.02 -0.99
N ASN A 74 12.80 10.98 -0.18
CA ASN A 74 12.12 12.21 0.20
C ASN A 74 10.80 12.00 0.98
N VAL A 75 10.66 10.89 1.70
CA VAL A 75 9.56 10.67 2.64
C VAL A 75 9.94 11.26 4.01
N GLY A 76 9.07 12.06 4.61
CA GLY A 76 9.23 12.55 5.98
C GLY A 76 9.23 11.40 6.98
N VAL A 77 10.22 11.35 7.87
CA VAL A 77 10.45 10.22 8.81
C VAL A 77 10.30 10.59 10.29
N ASP A 78 9.83 11.79 10.60
CA ASP A 78 9.68 12.27 11.99
C ASP A 78 8.67 11.43 12.80
N GLY A 79 7.71 10.79 12.10
CA GLY A 79 6.73 9.85 12.65
C GLY A 79 7.26 8.44 12.89
N VAL A 80 8.53 8.14 12.53
CA VAL A 80 9.09 6.79 12.72
C VAL A 80 9.62 6.61 14.15
N ARG A 81 9.11 5.59 14.84
CA ARG A 81 9.57 5.20 16.17
C ARG A 81 10.60 4.09 16.12
N THR A 82 11.65 4.22 16.92
CA THR A 82 12.64 3.15 17.11
C THR A 82 12.31 2.39 18.39
N VAL A 83 12.05 1.10 18.29
CA VAL A 83 11.64 0.23 19.39
C VAL A 83 12.68 -0.87 19.66
N ASP A 84 12.61 -1.53 20.81
CA ASP A 84 13.56 -2.59 21.17
C ASP A 84 13.18 -3.95 20.56
N THR A 85 11.96 -4.08 19.98
CA THR A 85 11.58 -5.24 19.17
C THR A 85 12.36 -5.22 17.85
N ALA A 86 12.83 -6.38 17.40
CA ALA A 86 13.58 -6.49 16.14
C ALA A 86 12.74 -6.10 14.91
N THR A 87 13.40 -5.54 13.91
CA THR A 87 12.81 -5.31 12.59
C THR A 87 12.39 -6.64 11.95
N SER A 88 11.16 -6.72 11.42
CA SER A 88 10.66 -7.89 10.70
C SER A 88 11.46 -8.16 9.44
N LEU A 89 11.74 -9.43 9.17
CA LEU A 89 12.40 -9.90 7.95
C LEU A 89 11.46 -10.83 7.19
N ILE A 90 11.31 -10.61 5.91
CA ILE A 90 10.53 -11.46 5.01
C ILE A 90 11.47 -12.09 3.99
N PHE A 91 11.66 -13.38 4.06
CA PHE A 91 12.36 -14.10 3.00
C PHE A 91 11.42 -14.34 1.82
N VAL A 92 11.88 -14.06 0.63
CA VAL A 92 11.08 -14.14 -0.61
C VAL A 92 11.80 -15.03 -1.62
N ALA A 93 11.22 -16.18 -1.93
CA ALA A 93 11.62 -16.99 -3.07
C ALA A 93 10.88 -16.55 -4.35
N ARG A 94 11.52 -16.70 -5.49
CA ARG A 94 10.98 -16.34 -6.81
C ARG A 94 11.17 -17.50 -7.79
N GLY A 95 10.12 -18.30 -7.99
CA GLY A 95 10.13 -19.38 -8.97
C GLY A 95 10.17 -18.89 -10.43
N ARG A 96 10.57 -19.78 -11.35
CA ARG A 96 10.63 -19.50 -12.82
C ARG A 96 9.28 -19.16 -13.43
N ASP A 97 8.21 -19.67 -12.85
CA ASP A 97 6.82 -19.45 -13.26
C ASP A 97 6.24 -18.13 -12.72
N GLY A 98 7.07 -17.31 -12.03
CA GLY A 98 6.65 -16.09 -11.35
C GLY A 98 5.98 -16.33 -10.00
N ALA A 99 5.85 -17.59 -9.56
CA ALA A 99 5.34 -17.91 -8.22
C ALA A 99 6.29 -17.35 -7.16
N ARG A 100 5.72 -16.91 -6.06
CA ARG A 100 6.45 -16.38 -4.91
C ARG A 100 6.06 -17.14 -3.67
N ASP A 101 7.06 -17.42 -2.87
CA ASP A 101 6.88 -17.93 -1.51
C ASP A 101 7.43 -16.89 -0.53
N PHE A 102 6.69 -16.64 0.55
CA PHE A 102 7.01 -15.64 1.57
C PHE A 102 7.16 -16.34 2.90
N TYR A 103 8.33 -16.23 3.49
CA TYR A 103 8.61 -16.79 4.79
C TYR A 103 8.95 -15.67 5.80
N PRO A 104 7.98 -15.26 6.64
CA PRO A 104 8.19 -14.23 7.64
C PRO A 104 9.02 -14.74 8.82
N VAL A 105 10.04 -13.98 9.22
CA VAL A 105 10.87 -14.25 10.40
C VAL A 105 10.83 -13.07 11.33
N GLY A 106 10.57 -13.32 12.62
CA GLY A 106 10.38 -12.25 13.60
C GLY A 106 9.16 -11.38 13.35
N CYS A 107 8.14 -11.94 12.69
CA CYS A 107 6.89 -11.27 12.40
C CYS A 107 5.74 -11.85 13.25
N PRO A 108 4.82 -10.97 13.73
CA PRO A 108 4.94 -9.51 13.70
C PRO A 108 6.06 -9.01 14.62
N GLY A 109 6.87 -8.07 14.14
CA GLY A 109 8.02 -7.50 14.83
C GLY A 109 7.81 -6.04 15.22
N ALA A 110 8.80 -5.20 14.92
CA ALA A 110 8.74 -3.76 15.17
C ALA A 110 7.58 -3.07 14.43
N ASP A 111 7.23 -3.54 13.24
CA ASP A 111 6.19 -3.01 12.34
C ASP A 111 4.78 -2.92 12.96
N VAL A 112 4.50 -3.65 14.05
CA VAL A 112 3.23 -3.58 14.79
C VAL A 112 3.38 -2.90 16.16
N ARG A 113 4.51 -2.24 16.45
CA ARG A 113 4.80 -1.64 17.77
C ARG A 113 4.58 -0.13 17.84
N LEU A 114 4.10 0.50 16.78
CA LEU A 114 3.60 1.87 16.87
C LEU A 114 2.37 1.89 17.79
N SER A 115 2.33 2.81 18.75
CA SER A 115 1.18 2.98 19.64
C SER A 115 0.39 4.26 19.32
N PRO A 116 -0.87 4.39 19.75
CA PRO A 116 -1.61 5.63 19.60
C PRO A 116 -0.91 6.85 20.22
N ASP A 117 -0.17 6.65 21.33
CA ASP A 117 0.56 7.72 22.01
C ASP A 117 1.79 8.21 21.23
N ASP A 118 2.25 7.44 20.25
CA ASP A 118 3.36 7.80 19.36
C ASP A 118 2.93 8.70 18.20
N LEU A 119 1.63 8.82 17.93
CA LEU A 119 1.10 9.57 16.80
C LEU A 119 1.23 11.08 17.02
N ASP A 120 1.74 11.79 16.03
CA ASP A 120 1.64 13.25 15.98
C ASP A 120 0.22 13.67 15.55
N VAL A 121 -0.65 13.85 16.56
CA VAL A 121 -2.05 14.24 16.34
C VAL A 121 -2.17 15.59 15.61
N ALA A 122 -1.21 16.51 15.83
CA ALA A 122 -1.23 17.82 15.19
C ALA A 122 -0.89 17.72 13.70
N GLU A 123 0.01 16.82 13.32
CA GLU A 123 0.30 16.51 11.92
C GLU A 123 -0.86 15.78 11.25
N LEU A 124 -1.42 14.75 11.90
CA LEU A 124 -2.57 13.99 11.37
C LEU A 124 -3.80 14.87 11.12
N ARG A 125 -4.09 15.83 12.01
CA ARG A 125 -5.20 16.77 11.80
C ARG A 125 -5.00 17.73 10.63
N LYS A 126 -3.76 17.97 10.21
CA LYS A 126 -3.43 18.83 9.07
C LYS A 126 -3.27 18.03 7.77
N ALA A 127 -3.23 16.70 7.86
CA ALA A 127 -3.09 15.85 6.71
C ALA A 127 -4.30 15.96 5.78
N LYS A 128 -4.06 16.14 4.48
CA LYS A 128 -5.12 16.08 3.47
C LYS A 128 -5.58 14.66 3.18
N CYS A 129 -4.68 13.68 3.41
CA CYS A 129 -4.97 12.26 3.29
C CYS A 129 -4.18 11.47 4.32
N ILE A 130 -4.83 10.50 4.95
CA ILE A 130 -4.19 9.46 5.75
C ILE A 130 -4.39 8.14 5.03
N HIS A 131 -3.28 7.46 4.71
CA HIS A 131 -3.28 6.11 4.19
C HIS A 131 -2.79 5.14 5.26
N PHE A 132 -3.45 4.00 5.40
CA PHE A 132 -2.98 2.92 6.27
C PHE A 132 -3.15 1.56 5.60
N GLY A 133 -2.42 0.55 6.08
CA GLY A 133 -2.37 -0.78 5.46
C GLY A 133 -2.67 -1.91 6.42
N GLY A 134 -2.75 -3.12 5.85
CA GLY A 134 -3.28 -4.29 6.53
C GLY A 134 -2.32 -4.98 7.49
N VAL A 135 -1.01 -5.02 7.22
CA VAL A 135 -0.05 -5.82 8.01
C VAL A 135 0.09 -5.32 9.45
N THR A 136 0.17 -4.00 9.65
CA THR A 136 0.27 -3.41 10.99
C THR A 136 -0.96 -3.72 11.87
N LEU A 137 -2.10 -4.03 11.25
CA LEU A 137 -3.32 -4.42 11.96
C LEU A 137 -3.27 -5.84 12.57
N ALA A 138 -2.24 -6.61 12.27
CA ALA A 138 -2.15 -8.01 12.73
C ALA A 138 -2.05 -8.13 14.24
N ASP A 139 -1.43 -7.17 14.93
CA ASP A 139 -1.24 -7.20 16.38
C ASP A 139 -1.39 -5.81 17.02
N GLN A 140 -1.44 -5.80 18.34
CA GLN A 140 -1.43 -4.59 19.16
C GLN A 140 0.03 -4.22 19.53
N PRO A 141 0.30 -2.92 19.73
CA PRO A 141 -0.59 -1.75 19.67
C PRO A 141 -0.81 -1.18 18.26
N GLY A 142 -0.14 -1.68 17.23
CA GLY A 142 -0.16 -1.16 15.87
C GLY A 142 -1.56 -1.04 15.27
N ARG A 143 -2.43 -2.04 15.52
CA ARG A 143 -3.85 -1.96 15.13
C ARG A 143 -4.52 -0.73 15.71
N SER A 144 -4.38 -0.50 17.01
CA SER A 144 -4.99 0.65 17.67
C SER A 144 -4.43 1.97 17.14
N ALA A 145 -3.13 2.04 16.81
CA ALA A 145 -2.51 3.23 16.24
C ALA A 145 -3.06 3.54 14.84
N CYS A 146 -3.16 2.55 13.95
CA CYS A 146 -3.72 2.74 12.61
C CYS A 146 -5.19 3.20 12.67
N LEU A 147 -6.01 2.57 13.50
CA LEU A 147 -7.41 2.95 13.64
C LEU A 147 -7.58 4.34 14.28
N ALA A 148 -6.74 4.70 15.25
CA ALA A 148 -6.73 6.06 15.83
C ALA A 148 -6.33 7.12 14.79
N ALA A 149 -5.31 6.84 13.98
CA ALA A 149 -4.93 7.72 12.88
C ALA A 149 -6.06 7.89 11.85
N ALA A 150 -6.73 6.81 11.49
CA ALA A 150 -7.89 6.84 10.60
C ALA A 150 -9.04 7.68 11.20
N GLU A 151 -9.33 7.54 12.50
CA GLU A 151 -10.37 8.33 13.19
C GLU A 151 -10.05 9.82 13.13
N ILE A 152 -8.81 10.22 13.45
CA ILE A 152 -8.37 11.62 13.37
C ILE A 152 -8.48 12.15 11.93
N GLY A 153 -8.04 11.35 10.95
CA GLY A 153 -8.06 11.74 9.54
C GLY A 153 -9.47 11.94 8.98
N ARG A 154 -10.44 11.17 9.46
CA ARG A 154 -11.83 11.26 9.00
C ARG A 154 -12.50 12.60 9.28
N GLU A 155 -12.08 13.31 10.31
CA GLU A 155 -12.62 14.62 10.66
C GLU A 155 -12.06 15.75 9.78
N HIS A 156 -10.91 15.52 9.13
CA HIS A 156 -10.13 16.60 8.52
C HIS A 156 -9.72 16.37 7.07
N GLY A 157 -9.71 15.12 6.59
CA GLY A 157 -9.23 14.77 5.27
C GLY A 157 -9.78 13.46 4.70
N LEU A 158 -9.13 12.97 3.67
CA LEU A 158 -9.40 11.67 3.07
C LEU A 158 -8.72 10.56 3.89
N VAL A 159 -9.42 9.47 4.13
CA VAL A 159 -8.81 8.25 4.70
C VAL A 159 -8.88 7.14 3.67
N THR A 160 -7.74 6.52 3.38
CA THR A 160 -7.63 5.45 2.39
C THR A 160 -7.03 4.19 3.00
N PHE A 161 -7.48 3.04 2.55
CA PHE A 161 -7.05 1.75 3.06
C PHE A 161 -6.82 0.74 1.94
N ASP A 162 -5.74 -0.05 2.09
CA ASP A 162 -5.46 -1.25 1.30
C ASP A 162 -5.30 -2.43 2.28
N PRO A 163 -6.23 -3.39 2.32
CA PRO A 163 -6.18 -4.50 3.27
C PRO A 163 -4.98 -5.41 3.07
N ASN A 164 -4.56 -5.63 1.83
CA ASN A 164 -3.39 -6.42 1.46
C ASN A 164 -3.18 -7.64 2.38
N PRO A 165 -4.15 -8.59 2.44
CA PRO A 165 -4.19 -9.65 3.43
C PRO A 165 -2.95 -10.56 3.35
N ARG A 166 -2.36 -10.83 4.52
CA ARG A 166 -1.19 -11.69 4.67
C ARG A 166 -1.45 -12.75 5.74
N PRO A 167 -2.11 -13.87 5.41
CA PRO A 167 -2.53 -14.87 6.39
C PRO A 167 -1.40 -15.38 7.30
N ALA A 168 -0.17 -15.45 6.80
CA ALA A 168 0.99 -15.91 7.54
C ALA A 168 1.42 -14.99 8.71
N ILE A 169 0.94 -13.75 8.73
CA ILE A 169 1.31 -12.75 9.77
C ILE A 169 0.22 -12.66 10.87
N PHE A 170 -1.00 -13.00 10.54
CA PHE A 170 -2.12 -12.97 11.49
C PHE A 170 -2.19 -14.27 12.32
N ALA A 171 -2.82 -14.21 13.48
CA ALA A 171 -3.04 -15.39 14.34
C ALA A 171 -4.02 -16.42 13.74
N GLY A 172 -4.57 -16.15 12.56
CA GLY A 172 -5.42 -17.05 11.80
C GLY A 172 -6.31 -16.29 10.81
N VAL A 173 -6.80 -17.01 9.79
CA VAL A 173 -7.62 -16.45 8.71
C VAL A 173 -8.91 -15.78 9.22
N ALA A 174 -9.56 -16.36 10.22
CA ALA A 174 -10.79 -15.78 10.79
C ALA A 174 -10.54 -14.42 11.46
N GLN A 175 -9.45 -14.31 12.23
CA GLN A 175 -9.06 -13.05 12.86
C GLN A 175 -8.65 -12.02 11.79
N MET A 176 -7.85 -12.42 10.81
CA MET A 176 -7.45 -11.56 9.70
C MET A 176 -8.68 -10.97 9.00
N ARG A 177 -9.63 -11.80 8.61
CA ARG A 177 -10.87 -11.35 7.94
C ARG A 177 -11.65 -10.36 8.79
N ALA A 178 -11.88 -10.67 10.07
CA ALA A 178 -12.63 -9.79 10.97
C ALA A 178 -11.97 -8.42 11.09
N VAL A 179 -10.65 -8.39 11.34
CA VAL A 179 -9.87 -7.16 11.51
C VAL A 179 -9.83 -6.32 10.23
N LEU A 180 -9.54 -6.95 9.08
CA LEU A 180 -9.39 -6.22 7.82
C LEU A 180 -10.73 -5.72 7.28
N VAL A 181 -11.82 -6.47 7.45
CA VAL A 181 -13.17 -6.01 7.09
C VAL A 181 -13.60 -4.82 7.94
N GLU A 182 -13.37 -4.86 9.26
CA GLU A 182 -13.60 -3.71 10.16
C GLU A 182 -12.79 -2.49 9.73
N ALA A 183 -11.52 -2.68 9.38
CA ALA A 183 -10.64 -1.60 8.93
C ALA A 183 -11.10 -1.00 7.58
N CYS A 184 -11.64 -1.81 6.66
CA CYS A 184 -12.27 -1.29 5.45
C CYS A 184 -13.36 -0.27 5.78
N GLU A 185 -14.23 -0.58 6.74
CA GLU A 185 -15.35 0.30 7.12
C GLU A 185 -14.89 1.61 7.81
N ALA A 186 -13.63 1.68 8.27
CA ALA A 186 -13.05 2.88 8.85
C ALA A 186 -12.54 3.88 7.80
N ALA A 187 -12.36 3.47 6.55
CA ALA A 187 -11.84 4.29 5.47
C ALA A 187 -12.95 4.96 4.63
N HIS A 188 -12.60 6.03 3.92
CA HIS A 188 -13.47 6.65 2.90
C HIS A 188 -13.28 6.00 1.52
N LEU A 189 -12.05 5.59 1.20
CA LEU A 189 -11.68 4.92 -0.03
C LEU A 189 -10.95 3.62 0.30
N VAL A 190 -11.44 2.51 -0.25
CA VAL A 190 -10.80 1.19 -0.13
C VAL A 190 -10.35 0.73 -1.51
N LYS A 191 -9.12 0.26 -1.60
CA LYS A 191 -8.61 -0.47 -2.76
C LYS A 191 -8.31 -1.91 -2.35
N CYS A 192 -8.80 -2.86 -3.11
CA CYS A 192 -8.48 -4.30 -2.97
C CYS A 192 -8.04 -4.85 -4.33
N SER A 193 -7.30 -5.94 -4.33
CA SER A 193 -7.22 -6.81 -5.52
C SER A 193 -8.37 -7.83 -5.53
N ALA A 194 -8.57 -8.51 -6.64
CA ALA A 194 -9.51 -9.63 -6.72
C ALA A 194 -9.16 -10.73 -5.71
N GLU A 195 -7.86 -11.04 -5.60
CA GLU A 195 -7.31 -12.02 -4.68
C GLU A 195 -7.50 -11.60 -3.21
N ASP A 196 -7.43 -10.29 -2.92
CA ASP A 196 -7.70 -9.77 -1.57
C ASP A 196 -9.16 -10.00 -1.18
N LEU A 197 -10.11 -9.75 -2.09
CA LEU A 197 -11.53 -10.02 -1.84
C LEU A 197 -11.79 -11.50 -1.56
N ASP A 198 -11.16 -12.39 -2.32
CA ASP A 198 -11.26 -13.83 -2.10
C ASP A 198 -10.68 -14.22 -0.73
N ALA A 199 -9.52 -13.68 -0.36
CA ALA A 199 -8.90 -13.91 0.93
C ALA A 199 -9.76 -13.39 2.10
N LEU A 200 -10.45 -12.26 1.90
CA LEU A 200 -11.39 -11.69 2.87
C LEU A 200 -12.71 -12.46 2.93
N GLY A 201 -12.98 -13.34 1.98
CA GLY A 201 -14.25 -14.09 1.88
C GLY A 201 -15.40 -13.24 1.34
N ILE A 202 -15.09 -12.18 0.59
CA ILE A 202 -16.06 -11.32 -0.09
C ILE A 202 -16.30 -11.89 -1.49
N ALA A 203 -17.52 -12.34 -1.76
CA ALA A 203 -17.86 -12.98 -3.02
C ALA A 203 -17.93 -11.97 -4.18
N GLY A 204 -17.33 -12.35 -5.30
CA GLY A 204 -17.31 -11.54 -6.53
C GLY A 204 -16.28 -10.41 -6.47
N HIS A 205 -16.03 -9.79 -7.61
CA HIS A 205 -15.03 -8.72 -7.75
C HIS A 205 -15.71 -7.38 -8.10
N ASP A 206 -16.91 -7.17 -7.56
CA ASP A 206 -17.66 -5.93 -7.73
C ASP A 206 -17.28 -4.94 -6.60
N PRO A 207 -16.67 -3.78 -6.92
CA PRO A 207 -16.31 -2.78 -5.92
C PRO A 207 -17.50 -2.26 -5.12
N ALA A 208 -18.73 -2.31 -5.66
CA ALA A 208 -19.92 -1.89 -4.94
C ALA A 208 -20.17 -2.71 -3.66
N THR A 209 -19.66 -3.93 -3.57
CA THR A 209 -19.77 -4.77 -2.35
C THR A 209 -18.99 -4.21 -1.16
N LEU A 210 -18.01 -3.35 -1.41
CA LEU A 210 -17.19 -2.66 -0.40
C LEU A 210 -17.81 -1.35 0.09
N LEU A 211 -18.84 -0.81 -0.58
CA LEU A 211 -19.50 0.44 -0.20
C LEU A 211 -20.39 0.23 1.04
N ARG A 212 -19.73 0.03 2.17
CA ARG A 212 -20.36 -0.22 3.48
C ARG A 212 -19.75 0.69 4.53
N GLY A 213 -20.46 0.90 5.62
CA GLY A 213 -19.99 1.75 6.70
C GLY A 213 -19.69 3.17 6.23
N ARG A 214 -18.44 3.57 6.24
CA ARG A 214 -17.97 4.91 5.82
C ARG A 214 -17.35 4.92 4.43
N VAL A 215 -17.24 3.77 3.78
CA VAL A 215 -16.66 3.66 2.43
C VAL A 215 -17.54 4.37 1.42
N ARG A 216 -17.01 5.40 0.79
CA ARG A 216 -17.70 6.21 -0.22
C ARG A 216 -17.23 5.89 -1.64
N ALA A 217 -16.03 5.37 -1.77
CA ALA A 217 -15.47 4.90 -3.03
C ALA A 217 -14.70 3.60 -2.82
N ALA A 218 -14.74 2.72 -3.79
CA ALA A 218 -14.00 1.48 -3.78
C ALA A 218 -13.40 1.20 -5.16
N VAL A 219 -12.20 0.61 -5.16
CA VAL A 219 -11.49 0.20 -6.37
C VAL A 219 -11.04 -1.25 -6.21
N VAL A 220 -11.31 -2.08 -7.22
CA VAL A 220 -10.86 -3.47 -7.28
C VAL A 220 -9.91 -3.63 -8.46
N THR A 221 -8.65 -3.97 -8.19
CA THR A 221 -7.66 -4.25 -9.23
C THR A 221 -7.79 -5.71 -9.71
N LEU A 222 -7.66 -5.91 -11.02
CA LEU A 222 -7.89 -7.15 -11.73
C LEU A 222 -6.63 -7.59 -12.51
N GLY A 223 -5.45 -7.30 -11.99
CA GLY A 223 -4.16 -7.59 -12.64
C GLY A 223 -4.09 -6.99 -14.05
N SER A 224 -3.75 -7.81 -15.04
CA SER A 224 -3.63 -7.39 -16.44
C SER A 224 -4.95 -6.92 -17.09
N SER A 225 -6.09 -7.15 -16.43
CA SER A 225 -7.39 -6.64 -16.90
C SER A 225 -7.64 -5.19 -16.47
N GLY A 226 -6.82 -4.63 -15.55
CA GLY A 226 -6.95 -3.27 -15.07
C GLY A 226 -7.68 -3.16 -13.73
N CYS A 227 -8.69 -2.30 -13.63
CA CYS A 227 -9.46 -2.15 -12.40
C CYS A 227 -10.93 -1.81 -12.67
N ARG A 228 -11.76 -2.06 -11.66
CA ARG A 228 -13.14 -1.56 -11.55
C ARG A 228 -13.25 -0.64 -10.36
N TRP A 229 -14.14 0.32 -10.43
CA TRP A 229 -14.42 1.24 -9.33
C TRP A 229 -15.91 1.51 -9.20
N ALA A 230 -16.33 1.86 -7.98
CA ALA A 230 -17.70 2.28 -7.68
C ALA A 230 -17.70 3.34 -6.58
N THR A 231 -18.70 4.22 -6.59
CA THR A 231 -18.90 5.29 -5.60
C THR A 231 -20.33 5.32 -5.08
N VAL A 232 -20.54 5.85 -3.88
CA VAL A 232 -21.88 5.90 -3.24
C VAL A 232 -22.88 6.83 -3.96
N ASP A 233 -22.40 7.76 -4.80
CA ASP A 233 -23.23 8.62 -5.64
C ASP A 233 -23.72 7.94 -6.92
N GLY A 234 -23.45 6.64 -7.06
CA GLY A 234 -23.86 5.81 -8.19
C GLY A 234 -22.89 5.80 -9.37
N GLY A 235 -21.74 6.47 -9.24
CA GLY A 235 -20.66 6.37 -10.21
C GLY A 235 -20.06 4.96 -10.21
N ALA A 236 -19.80 4.39 -11.39
CA ALA A 236 -19.10 3.13 -11.56
C ALA A 236 -18.42 3.09 -12.93
N GLY A 237 -17.33 2.34 -13.02
CA GLY A 237 -16.62 2.17 -14.28
C GLY A 237 -15.49 1.16 -14.19
N GLU A 238 -14.83 0.98 -15.33
CA GLU A 238 -13.64 0.15 -15.42
C GLU A 238 -12.56 0.84 -16.25
N VAL A 239 -11.31 0.54 -15.92
CA VAL A 239 -10.12 1.02 -16.64
C VAL A 239 -9.29 -0.18 -17.02
N ARG A 240 -8.97 -0.32 -18.31
CA ARG A 240 -8.13 -1.40 -18.81
C ARG A 240 -6.66 -1.11 -18.55
N ALA A 241 -5.91 -2.14 -18.16
CA ALA A 241 -4.46 -2.00 -18.00
C ALA A 241 -3.77 -1.80 -19.37
N PRO A 242 -2.80 -0.88 -19.47
CA PRO A 242 -1.94 -0.81 -20.62
C PRO A 242 -1.10 -2.09 -20.73
N ARG A 243 -0.77 -2.51 -21.95
CA ARG A 243 0.08 -3.68 -22.20
C ARG A 243 1.53 -3.31 -21.93
N VAL A 244 2.20 -4.10 -21.13
CA VAL A 244 3.62 -3.97 -20.78
C VAL A 244 4.29 -5.35 -20.80
N ASP A 245 5.61 -5.36 -20.98
CA ASP A 245 6.41 -6.56 -20.78
C ASP A 245 6.65 -6.75 -19.27
N VAL A 246 5.99 -7.75 -18.71
CA VAL A 246 6.02 -8.02 -17.26
C VAL A 246 7.33 -8.67 -16.87
N VAL A 247 8.08 -8.04 -15.97
CA VAL A 247 9.32 -8.53 -15.36
C VAL A 247 9.06 -9.00 -13.94
N ASP A 248 8.37 -8.19 -13.13
CA ASP A 248 8.09 -8.47 -11.72
C ASP A 248 6.82 -7.73 -11.28
N THR A 249 5.85 -8.41 -10.69
CA THR A 249 4.59 -7.79 -10.25
C THR A 249 4.65 -7.25 -8.81
N THR A 250 5.83 -7.30 -8.15
CA THR A 250 6.00 -6.80 -6.79
C THR A 250 5.79 -5.29 -6.74
N GLY A 251 4.96 -4.82 -5.80
CA GLY A 251 4.70 -3.39 -5.64
C GLY A 251 3.72 -2.79 -6.64
N ALA A 252 3.18 -3.57 -7.60
CA ALA A 252 2.20 -3.04 -8.56
C ALA A 252 0.94 -2.47 -7.88
N GLY A 253 0.46 -3.15 -6.83
CA GLY A 253 -0.65 -2.69 -5.99
C GLY A 253 -0.30 -1.42 -5.22
N ASP A 254 0.94 -1.32 -4.72
CA ASP A 254 1.44 -0.16 -3.98
C ASP A 254 1.61 1.04 -4.90
N ALA A 255 2.16 0.84 -6.12
CA ALA A 255 2.27 1.86 -7.16
C ALA A 255 0.89 2.38 -7.59
N PHE A 256 -0.07 1.47 -7.78
CA PHE A 256 -1.46 1.81 -8.05
C PHE A 256 -2.04 2.69 -6.95
N MET A 257 -1.91 2.28 -5.68
CA MET A 257 -2.45 3.01 -4.54
C MET A 257 -1.79 4.38 -4.36
N ALA A 258 -0.47 4.46 -4.53
CA ALA A 258 0.27 5.71 -4.47
C ALA A 258 -0.21 6.72 -5.53
N ALA A 259 -0.37 6.27 -6.78
CA ALA A 259 -0.84 7.12 -7.87
C ALA A 259 -2.31 7.54 -7.70
N LEU A 260 -3.16 6.64 -7.20
CA LEU A 260 -4.56 6.92 -6.89
C LEU A 260 -4.67 8.03 -5.84
N ILE A 261 -3.97 7.89 -4.70
CA ILE A 261 -3.94 8.88 -3.63
C ILE A 261 -3.38 10.21 -4.13
N TRP A 262 -2.22 10.16 -4.78
CA TRP A 262 -1.56 11.35 -5.28
C TRP A 262 -2.45 12.14 -6.25
N ARG A 263 -3.06 11.46 -7.23
CA ARG A 263 -3.92 12.11 -8.23
C ARG A 263 -5.14 12.74 -7.59
N LEU A 264 -5.81 12.04 -6.67
CA LEU A 264 -6.95 12.58 -5.94
C LEU A 264 -6.59 13.81 -5.09
N CYS A 265 -5.46 13.76 -4.39
CA CYS A 265 -5.08 14.81 -3.47
C CYS A 265 -4.48 16.06 -4.15
N GLU A 266 -3.71 15.90 -5.24
CA GLU A 266 -3.09 17.03 -5.92
C GLU A 266 -4.00 17.68 -6.96
N HIS A 267 -4.86 16.91 -7.62
CA HIS A 267 -5.66 17.39 -8.73
C HIS A 267 -7.16 17.52 -8.43
N HIS A 268 -7.68 16.73 -7.49
CA HIS A 268 -9.12 16.71 -7.16
C HIS A 268 -9.44 17.15 -5.73
N LYS A 269 -8.48 17.74 -4.99
CA LYS A 269 -8.67 18.20 -3.59
C LYS A 269 -9.23 17.11 -2.67
N CYS A 270 -8.79 15.86 -2.88
CA CYS A 270 -9.28 14.67 -2.19
C CYS A 270 -10.78 14.36 -2.41
N ASP A 271 -11.39 14.87 -3.48
CA ASP A 271 -12.71 14.43 -3.90
C ASP A 271 -12.67 13.01 -4.44
N ILE A 272 -13.63 12.18 -4.01
CA ILE A 272 -13.77 10.77 -4.35
C ILE A 272 -15.12 10.44 -5.01
N GLY A 273 -15.74 11.44 -5.64
CA GLY A 273 -16.89 11.25 -6.52
C GLY A 273 -16.54 10.50 -7.81
N GLY A 274 -17.53 10.18 -8.62
CA GLY A 274 -17.36 9.33 -9.78
C GLY A 274 -16.33 9.82 -10.81
N GLU A 275 -16.33 11.10 -11.17
CA GLU A 275 -15.40 11.68 -12.15
C GLU A 275 -13.94 11.73 -11.60
N PRO A 276 -13.66 12.25 -10.38
CA PRO A 276 -12.35 12.19 -9.78
C PRO A 276 -11.76 10.78 -9.67
N ILE A 277 -12.56 9.80 -9.25
CA ILE A 277 -12.13 8.40 -9.16
C ILE A 277 -11.83 7.83 -10.54
N ALA A 278 -12.64 8.10 -11.56
CA ALA A 278 -12.42 7.61 -12.91
C ALA A 278 -11.07 8.11 -13.47
N GLU A 279 -10.77 9.40 -13.33
CA GLU A 279 -9.51 9.97 -13.80
C GLU A 279 -8.32 9.44 -12.99
N ALA A 280 -8.43 9.39 -11.66
CA ALA A 280 -7.37 8.86 -10.81
C ALA A 280 -7.10 7.38 -11.05
N ALA A 281 -8.12 6.58 -11.38
CA ALA A 281 -7.98 5.17 -11.71
C ALA A 281 -7.19 4.94 -13.01
N VAL A 282 -7.28 5.84 -13.99
CA VAL A 282 -6.45 5.78 -15.21
C VAL A 282 -4.97 5.94 -14.85
N TRP A 283 -4.63 6.94 -14.05
CA TRP A 283 -3.27 7.17 -13.56
C TRP A 283 -2.75 6.00 -12.72
N ALA A 284 -3.57 5.53 -11.81
CA ALA A 284 -3.24 4.42 -10.93
C ALA A 284 -2.97 3.12 -11.71
N THR A 285 -3.79 2.84 -12.72
CA THR A 285 -3.63 1.65 -13.58
C THR A 285 -2.34 1.72 -14.39
N ALA A 286 -1.99 2.90 -14.92
CA ALA A 286 -0.73 3.13 -15.62
C ALA A 286 0.48 2.96 -14.69
N ALA A 287 0.41 3.50 -13.47
CA ALA A 287 1.49 3.36 -12.48
C ALA A 287 1.70 1.89 -12.06
N GLY A 288 0.61 1.15 -11.83
CA GLY A 288 0.69 -0.28 -11.52
C GLY A 288 1.30 -1.10 -12.67
N ALA A 289 0.97 -0.78 -13.92
CA ALA A 289 1.55 -1.43 -15.09
C ALA A 289 3.05 -1.11 -15.25
N LEU A 290 3.46 0.15 -15.05
CA LEU A 290 4.87 0.56 -15.07
C LEU A 290 5.68 -0.15 -14.00
N ALA A 291 5.14 -0.31 -12.79
CA ALA A 291 5.80 -1.03 -11.72
C ALA A 291 6.14 -2.47 -12.13
N CYS A 292 5.31 -3.11 -12.94
CA CYS A 292 5.56 -4.47 -13.42
C CYS A 292 6.73 -4.59 -14.40
N THR A 293 7.28 -3.50 -14.92
CA THR A 293 8.36 -3.54 -15.93
C THR A 293 9.77 -3.63 -15.33
N ARG A 294 9.89 -3.58 -14.00
CA ARG A 294 11.17 -3.59 -13.27
C ARG A 294 11.13 -4.59 -12.12
N VAL A 295 12.29 -5.06 -11.70
CA VAL A 295 12.41 -5.97 -10.54
C VAL A 295 12.34 -5.18 -9.23
N GLY A 296 11.55 -5.69 -8.27
CA GLY A 296 11.49 -5.16 -6.91
C GLY A 296 10.43 -4.10 -6.68
N ALA A 297 9.89 -4.06 -5.46
CA ALA A 297 8.78 -3.19 -5.12
C ALA A 297 9.12 -1.69 -5.27
N ILE A 298 10.23 -1.24 -4.66
CA ILE A 298 10.63 0.17 -4.68
C ILE A 298 11.20 0.55 -6.06
N ASP A 299 12.08 -0.30 -6.62
CA ASP A 299 12.72 0.02 -7.90
C ASP A 299 11.71 0.05 -9.06
N GLY A 300 10.60 -0.67 -8.91
CA GLY A 300 9.47 -0.66 -9.84
C GLY A 300 8.62 0.61 -9.78
N LEU A 301 8.59 1.34 -8.66
CA LEU A 301 7.72 2.52 -8.50
C LEU A 301 8.06 3.61 -9.52
N PRO A 302 7.09 4.05 -10.35
CA PRO A 302 7.32 5.03 -11.40
C PRO A 302 7.42 6.46 -10.88
N ARG A 303 7.94 7.36 -11.72
CA ARG A 303 7.89 8.80 -11.53
C ARG A 303 6.71 9.42 -12.30
N ALA A 304 6.36 10.65 -11.97
CA ALA A 304 5.19 11.32 -12.54
C ALA A 304 5.26 11.44 -14.07
N ASP A 305 6.42 11.79 -14.61
CA ASP A 305 6.66 11.93 -16.06
C ASP A 305 6.47 10.60 -16.82
N GLU A 306 6.86 9.49 -16.22
CA GLU A 306 6.67 8.14 -16.79
C GLU A 306 5.17 7.79 -16.86
N VAL A 307 4.41 8.08 -15.78
CA VAL A 307 2.96 7.85 -15.75
C VAL A 307 2.24 8.77 -16.73
N GLU A 308 2.63 10.05 -16.80
CA GLU A 308 2.08 11.02 -17.72
C GLU A 308 2.31 10.59 -19.18
N ALA A 309 3.51 10.16 -19.52
CA ALA A 309 3.83 9.65 -20.86
C ALA A 309 2.95 8.44 -21.23
N MET A 310 2.72 7.53 -20.31
CA MET A 310 1.88 6.35 -20.54
C MET A 310 0.39 6.71 -20.70
N THR A 311 -0.13 7.61 -19.87
CA THR A 311 -1.53 8.06 -19.94
C THR A 311 -1.78 8.99 -21.14
N GLY A 312 -0.85 9.89 -21.47
CA GLY A 312 -0.91 10.78 -22.65
C GLY A 312 -0.89 10.01 -23.96
N ALA A 313 -0.10 8.94 -24.06
CA ALA A 313 -0.10 8.05 -25.23
C ALA A 313 -1.43 7.28 -25.41
N ALA A 314 -2.19 7.06 -24.34
CA ALA A 314 -3.50 6.41 -24.38
C ALA A 314 -4.62 7.36 -24.84
N SER A 315 -4.49 8.67 -24.60
CA SER A 315 -5.49 9.69 -24.97
C SER A 315 -5.42 10.14 -26.43
N GLY A 316 -4.37 9.75 -27.12
CA GLY A 316 -4.12 10.11 -28.53
C GLY A 316 -4.50 9.03 -29.55
N ARG A 317 -5.27 8.01 -29.17
CA ARG A 317 -5.72 6.94 -30.09
C ARG A 317 -7.22 6.82 -30.13
#